data_3622ea123ebd6b0b6fa21f2629668a33
#
_entry.id   3622ea123ebd6b0b6fa21f2629668a33
#
_cell.length_a   1.000
_cell.length_b   1.000
_cell.length_c   1.000
_cell.angle_alpha   90.00
_cell.angle_beta   90.00
_cell.angle_gamma   90.00
#
_symmetry.space_group_name_H-M   'P 1'
#
loop_
_entity.id
_entity.type
_entity.pdbx_description
1 polymer ?
#
loop_
_entity_poly.entity_id
_entity_poly.type
_entity_poly.pdbx_seq_one_letter_code
_entity_poly.pdbx_strand_id
1 'polypeptide(L)'
;ERRRDPYPVVVVDGFLDGRMMTLVSQSFPGSDDMEDMPVERTRNAMARRNRKLFRLNPESLEGLSVDRAAFWDVFSAFIDLLSPEMMHALPDPAPDMRVESFQSGFKVRKDLWMDRGGFQISPHTDGVQKYATFLLYCSGHPSLEQEGTSVFVPKDNGFRSWNGKQFKFDDFDEVFRAPYRKNLVFGFRKTDNSFHGKYPGETTVEARKTISITVQSKRLFKV
;
A
#
# COMPACT_ATOMS: atom_id res chain seq x y z
N GLU A 1 0.44 -17.03 1.80
CA GLU A 1 -0.51 -17.40 0.75
C GLU A 1 -0.18 -16.65 -0.54
N ARG A 2 -0.25 -17.34 -1.69
CA ARG A 2 -0.06 -16.77 -3.03
C ARG A 2 -1.29 -17.07 -3.88
N ARG A 3 -1.81 -16.07 -4.59
CA ARG A 3 -2.96 -16.20 -5.50
C ARG A 3 -2.61 -15.60 -6.86
N ARG A 4 -3.10 -16.21 -7.93
CA ARG A 4 -2.99 -15.67 -9.30
C ARG A 4 -4.25 -14.94 -9.74
N ASP A 5 -5.41 -15.38 -9.26
CA ASP A 5 -6.71 -14.80 -9.59
C ASP A 5 -7.21 -13.84 -8.51
N PRO A 6 -7.83 -12.71 -8.93
CA PRO A 6 -8.01 -12.21 -10.30
C PRO A 6 -6.74 -11.59 -10.88
N TYR A 7 -5.70 -11.40 -10.09
CA TYR A 7 -4.35 -10.92 -10.45
C TYR A 7 -3.35 -11.36 -9.38
N PRO A 8 -2.04 -11.28 -9.66
CA PRO A 8 -1.01 -11.77 -8.73
C PRO A 8 -1.04 -11.04 -7.39
N VAL A 9 -1.34 -11.75 -6.31
CA VAL A 9 -1.26 -11.25 -4.93
C VAL A 9 -0.48 -12.22 -4.05
N VAL A 10 0.10 -11.67 -2.97
CA VAL A 10 0.74 -12.42 -1.90
C VAL A 10 0.28 -11.88 -0.55
N VAL A 11 0.06 -12.79 0.40
CA VAL A 11 -0.19 -12.45 1.80
C VAL A 11 0.83 -13.19 2.64
N VAL A 12 1.61 -12.43 3.42
CA VAL A 12 2.66 -12.97 4.31
C VAL A 12 2.35 -12.50 5.72
N ASP A 13 2.05 -13.44 6.61
CA ASP A 13 1.91 -13.18 8.04
C ASP A 13 3.27 -13.33 8.72
N GLY A 14 3.56 -12.51 9.75
CA GLY A 14 4.85 -12.54 10.42
C GLY A 14 6.03 -12.09 9.52
N PHE A 15 5.84 -11.04 8.71
CA PHE A 15 6.83 -10.58 7.73
C PHE A 15 8.16 -10.13 8.34
N LEU A 16 8.12 -9.43 9.46
CA LEU A 16 9.29 -9.02 10.24
C LEU A 16 9.43 -9.92 11.47
N ASP A 17 10.65 -10.08 11.97
CA ASP A 17 10.81 -10.65 13.30
C ASP A 17 10.16 -9.75 14.39
N GLY A 18 9.90 -10.34 15.57
CA GLY A 18 9.16 -9.65 16.62
C GLY A 18 9.86 -8.41 17.16
N ARG A 19 11.20 -8.38 17.18
CA ARG A 19 11.99 -7.21 17.65
C ARG A 19 11.89 -6.08 16.62
N MET A 20 12.05 -6.37 15.34
CA MET A 20 11.92 -5.38 14.28
C MET A 20 10.50 -4.80 14.25
N MET A 21 9.46 -5.64 14.37
CA MET A 21 8.08 -5.15 14.40
C MET A 21 7.78 -4.28 15.63
N THR A 22 8.42 -4.57 16.77
CA THR A 22 8.34 -3.72 17.97
C THR A 22 8.97 -2.35 17.71
N LEU A 23 10.16 -2.32 17.12
CA LEU A 23 10.85 -1.07 16.77
C LEU A 23 10.04 -0.26 15.74
N VAL A 24 9.47 -0.89 14.71
CA VAL A 24 8.54 -0.24 13.77
C VAL A 24 7.38 0.41 14.51
N SER A 25 6.76 -0.30 15.46
CA SER A 25 5.61 0.22 16.20
C SER A 25 5.97 1.41 17.11
N GLN A 26 7.12 1.35 17.78
CA GLN A 26 7.61 2.40 18.67
C GLN A 26 8.09 3.64 17.91
N SER A 27 8.70 3.46 16.75
CA SER A 27 9.24 4.53 15.92
C SER A 27 8.21 5.13 14.95
N PHE A 28 7.00 4.54 14.84
CA PHE A 28 6.00 5.02 13.90
C PHE A 28 5.67 6.50 14.16
N PRO A 29 5.66 7.37 13.12
CA PRO A 29 5.38 8.80 13.29
C PRO A 29 4.04 9.03 13.98
N GLY A 30 4.01 10.00 14.90
CA GLY A 30 2.77 10.48 15.49
C GLY A 30 1.95 11.30 14.49
N SER A 31 0.71 11.61 14.85
CA SER A 31 -0.17 12.43 13.99
C SER A 31 0.44 13.79 13.65
N ASP A 32 1.23 14.37 14.56
CA ASP A 32 1.82 15.70 14.42
C ASP A 32 3.10 15.69 13.56
N ASP A 33 3.74 14.53 13.44
CA ASP A 33 4.89 14.33 12.54
C ASP A 33 4.44 14.11 11.07
N MET A 34 3.13 13.95 10.81
CA MET A 34 2.60 13.52 9.53
C MET A 34 1.84 14.63 8.82
N GLU A 35 2.01 14.71 7.50
CA GLU A 35 1.26 15.63 6.64
C GLU A 35 -0.18 15.15 6.40
N ASP A 36 -1.09 16.07 6.20
CA ASP A 36 -2.40 15.75 5.64
C ASP A 36 -2.25 15.31 4.17
N MET A 37 -3.20 14.48 3.71
CA MET A 37 -3.17 13.99 2.33
C MET A 37 -3.17 15.17 1.33
N PRO A 38 -2.16 15.29 0.46
CA PRO A 38 -2.10 16.36 -0.52
C PRO A 38 -3.29 16.36 -1.50
N VAL A 39 -3.74 17.55 -1.89
CA VAL A 39 -4.90 17.71 -2.81
C VAL A 39 -4.65 17.03 -4.15
N GLU A 40 -3.41 17.05 -4.62
CA GLU A 40 -2.99 16.46 -5.89
C GLU A 40 -3.15 14.92 -5.91
N ARG A 41 -3.10 14.29 -4.72
CA ARG A 41 -3.21 12.83 -4.61
C ARG A 41 -4.65 12.35 -4.52
N THR A 42 -5.58 13.19 -4.05
CA THR A 42 -7.00 12.84 -4.01
C THR A 42 -7.89 14.06 -3.96
N ARG A 43 -8.91 14.08 -4.81
CA ARG A 43 -9.99 15.08 -4.77
C ARG A 43 -11.05 14.74 -3.71
N ASN A 44 -11.00 13.54 -3.15
CA ASN A 44 -11.95 13.11 -2.12
C ASN A 44 -11.62 13.79 -0.79
N ALA A 45 -12.48 14.72 -0.36
CA ALA A 45 -12.31 15.49 0.89
C ALA A 45 -12.31 14.60 2.14
N MET A 46 -13.08 13.52 2.15
CA MET A 46 -13.10 12.53 3.26
C MET A 46 -11.76 11.80 3.37
N ALA A 47 -11.20 11.37 2.24
CA ALA A 47 -9.88 10.72 2.23
C ALA A 47 -8.78 11.67 2.75
N ARG A 48 -8.85 12.96 2.42
CA ARG A 48 -7.88 13.97 2.92
C ARG A 48 -7.96 14.16 4.43
N ARG A 49 -9.17 14.18 5.00
CA ARG A 49 -9.37 14.39 6.45
C ARG A 49 -8.98 13.17 7.28
N ASN A 50 -9.15 11.99 6.72
CA ASN A 50 -9.04 10.72 7.45
C ASN A 50 -7.73 9.98 7.18
N ARG A 51 -6.82 10.55 6.39
CA ARG A 51 -5.50 9.95 6.11
C ARG A 51 -4.38 10.95 6.30
N LYS A 52 -3.37 10.56 7.05
CA LYS A 52 -2.10 11.27 7.13
C LYS A 52 -0.98 10.49 6.47
N LEU A 53 0.01 11.22 5.99
CA LEU A 53 1.15 10.71 5.24
C LEU A 53 2.46 11.14 5.89
N PHE A 54 3.41 10.20 6.02
CA PHE A 54 4.81 10.49 6.25
C PHE A 54 5.62 9.84 5.12
N ARG A 55 6.34 10.64 4.34
CA ARG A 55 7.23 10.12 3.30
C ARG A 55 8.56 9.73 3.91
N LEU A 56 9.00 8.52 3.63
CA LEU A 56 10.30 8.07 4.10
C LEU A 56 11.39 8.58 3.15
N ASN A 57 11.78 9.84 3.33
CA ASN A 57 12.83 10.53 2.59
C ASN A 57 13.66 11.39 3.54
N PRO A 58 14.88 11.85 3.16
CA PRO A 58 15.75 12.62 4.03
C PRO A 58 15.08 13.85 4.65
N GLU A 59 14.33 14.63 3.88
CA GLU A 59 13.67 15.86 4.34
C GLU A 59 12.67 15.59 5.48
N SER A 60 11.87 14.53 5.36
CA SER A 60 10.91 14.18 6.41
C SER A 60 11.58 13.61 7.67
N LEU A 61 12.73 12.95 7.53
CA LEU A 61 13.49 12.40 8.65
C LEU A 61 14.09 13.49 9.53
N GLU A 62 14.48 14.66 8.99
CA GLU A 62 15.01 15.81 9.74
C GLU A 62 14.03 16.30 10.82
N GLY A 63 12.74 16.10 10.65
CA GLY A 63 11.69 16.46 11.62
C GLY A 63 11.54 15.49 12.81
N LEU A 64 12.20 14.32 12.77
CA LEU A 64 12.13 13.31 13.83
C LEU A 64 13.28 13.45 14.83
N SER A 65 13.13 12.82 16.02
CA SER A 65 14.29 12.64 16.92
C SER A 65 15.37 11.80 16.24
N VAL A 66 16.63 12.02 16.65
CA VAL A 66 17.81 11.35 16.06
C VAL A 66 17.64 9.83 16.00
N ASP A 67 17.18 9.21 17.10
CA ASP A 67 17.01 7.75 17.17
C ASP A 67 15.93 7.26 16.19
N ARG A 68 14.83 7.99 16.07
CA ARG A 68 13.74 7.63 15.14
C ARG A 68 14.17 7.83 13.69
N ALA A 69 14.88 8.92 13.40
CA ALA A 69 15.41 9.17 12.07
C ALA A 69 16.41 8.06 11.65
N ALA A 70 17.35 7.72 12.53
CA ALA A 70 18.32 6.65 12.29
C ALA A 70 17.63 5.30 12.08
N PHE A 71 16.62 4.96 12.89
CA PHE A 71 15.85 3.74 12.69
C PHE A 71 15.19 3.69 11.31
N TRP A 72 14.51 4.76 10.89
CA TRP A 72 13.80 4.79 9.61
C TRP A 72 14.74 4.81 8.40
N ASP A 73 15.92 5.41 8.53
CA ASP A 73 16.95 5.36 7.49
C ASP A 73 17.44 3.93 7.27
N VAL A 74 17.81 3.22 8.36
CA VAL A 74 18.22 1.82 8.31
C VAL A 74 17.08 0.92 7.80
N PHE A 75 15.84 1.13 8.28
CA PHE A 75 14.68 0.37 7.82
C PHE A 75 14.42 0.61 6.33
N SER A 76 14.58 1.84 5.85
CA SER A 76 14.44 2.17 4.43
C SER A 76 15.45 1.41 3.58
N ALA A 77 16.73 1.39 3.98
CA ALA A 77 17.79 0.64 3.30
C ALA A 77 17.50 -0.88 3.32
N PHE A 78 17.05 -1.41 4.45
CA PHE A 78 16.64 -2.82 4.57
C PHE A 78 15.53 -3.19 3.57
N ILE A 79 14.51 -2.35 3.43
CA ILE A 79 13.43 -2.58 2.46
C ILE A 79 13.95 -2.50 1.01
N ASP A 80 14.88 -1.60 0.71
CA ASP A 80 15.49 -1.53 -0.63
C ASP A 80 16.23 -2.84 -0.97
N LEU A 81 16.98 -3.41 -0.03
CA LEU A 81 17.67 -4.69 -0.19
C LEU A 81 16.68 -5.86 -0.34
N LEU A 82 15.56 -5.83 0.38
CA LEU A 82 14.57 -6.91 0.36
C LEU A 82 13.63 -6.84 -0.85
N SER A 83 13.54 -5.70 -1.52
CA SER A 83 12.54 -5.47 -2.56
C SER A 83 12.61 -6.43 -3.76
N PRO A 84 13.78 -6.94 -4.22
CA PRO A 84 13.84 -7.98 -5.25
C PRO A 84 13.16 -9.28 -4.82
N GLU A 85 13.41 -9.73 -3.59
CA GLU A 85 12.80 -10.94 -3.03
C GLU A 85 11.28 -10.77 -2.86
N MET A 86 10.83 -9.59 -2.43
CA MET A 86 9.41 -9.27 -2.36
C MET A 86 8.75 -9.36 -3.75
N MET A 87 9.44 -8.89 -4.80
CA MET A 87 8.96 -9.00 -6.19
C MET A 87 8.90 -10.45 -6.67
N HIS A 88 9.91 -11.27 -6.34
CA HIS A 88 9.93 -12.71 -6.65
C HIS A 88 8.87 -13.51 -5.89
N ALA A 89 8.41 -13.01 -4.74
CA ALA A 89 7.34 -13.65 -3.99
C ALA A 89 5.96 -13.55 -4.68
N LEU A 90 5.78 -12.57 -5.57
CA LEU A 90 4.53 -12.41 -6.33
C LEU A 90 4.46 -13.47 -7.44
N PRO A 91 3.30 -14.12 -7.64
CA PRO A 91 3.09 -14.99 -8.78
C PRO A 91 3.27 -14.24 -10.11
N ASP A 92 3.60 -14.99 -11.16
CA ASP A 92 3.57 -14.43 -12.51
C ASP A 92 2.14 -14.09 -12.93
N PRO A 93 1.94 -12.96 -13.63
CA PRO A 93 0.64 -12.60 -14.17
C PRO A 93 0.21 -13.57 -15.27
N ALA A 94 -1.08 -13.68 -15.52
CA ALA A 94 -1.58 -14.42 -16.66
C ALA A 94 -1.13 -13.75 -17.98
N PRO A 95 -0.96 -14.52 -19.07
CA PRO A 95 -0.41 -13.99 -20.33
C PRO A 95 -1.23 -12.86 -20.98
N ASP A 96 -2.52 -12.79 -20.70
CA ASP A 96 -3.45 -11.78 -21.20
C ASP A 96 -3.46 -10.49 -20.38
N MET A 97 -2.76 -10.47 -19.23
CA MET A 97 -2.67 -9.30 -18.37
C MET A 97 -1.58 -8.34 -18.83
N ARG A 98 -1.94 -7.07 -18.96
CA ARG A 98 -0.94 -6.02 -19.18
C ARG A 98 -0.13 -5.79 -17.91
N VAL A 99 1.18 -5.78 -18.04
CA VAL A 99 2.14 -5.45 -16.98
C VAL A 99 3.13 -4.39 -17.45
N GLU A 100 3.68 -3.62 -16.51
CA GLU A 100 4.77 -2.68 -16.80
C GLU A 100 6.09 -3.44 -16.98
N SER A 101 6.92 -2.99 -17.93
CA SER A 101 8.22 -3.61 -18.20
C SER A 101 9.34 -3.02 -17.34
N PHE A 102 10.28 -3.87 -16.87
CA PHE A 102 11.43 -3.48 -16.07
C PHE A 102 12.61 -2.87 -16.86
N GLN A 103 12.45 -2.55 -18.12
CA GLN A 103 13.54 -2.14 -19.02
C GLN A 103 14.34 -0.92 -18.56
N SER A 104 13.79 -0.07 -17.68
CA SER A 104 14.44 1.17 -17.23
C SER A 104 14.96 1.12 -15.79
N GLY A 105 14.97 -0.07 -15.16
CA GLY A 105 15.23 -0.22 -13.74
C GLY A 105 14.07 0.29 -12.88
N PHE A 106 14.19 0.13 -11.57
CA PHE A 106 13.16 0.52 -10.62
C PHE A 106 13.72 1.33 -9.45
N LYS A 107 12.83 2.01 -8.75
CA LYS A 107 13.05 2.61 -7.44
C LYS A 107 11.95 2.15 -6.49
N VAL A 108 12.27 2.11 -5.21
CA VAL A 108 11.33 1.78 -4.15
C VAL A 108 10.95 3.05 -3.42
N ARG A 109 9.65 3.34 -3.36
CA ARG A 109 9.11 4.41 -2.55
C ARG A 109 8.44 3.82 -1.33
N LYS A 110 8.68 4.42 -0.19
CA LYS A 110 8.14 4.02 1.11
C LYS A 110 7.36 5.19 1.69
N ASP A 111 6.08 4.99 1.90
CA ASP A 111 5.17 5.96 2.49
C ASP A 111 4.53 5.32 3.75
N LEU A 112 4.53 6.02 4.87
CA LEU A 112 3.82 5.60 6.07
C LEU A 112 2.46 6.31 6.09
N TRP A 113 1.41 5.53 6.30
CA TRP A 113 0.04 6.00 6.30
C TRP A 113 -0.59 5.80 7.67
N MET A 114 -1.32 6.80 8.14
CA MET A 114 -2.20 6.71 9.30
C MET A 114 -3.62 7.03 8.85
N ASP A 115 -4.46 5.99 8.80
CA ASP A 115 -5.87 6.13 8.44
C ASP A 115 -6.74 6.16 9.70
N ARG A 116 -7.67 7.11 9.75
CA ARG A 116 -8.68 7.22 10.80
C ARG A 116 -10.01 6.66 10.33
N GLY A 117 -10.97 6.50 11.24
CA GLY A 117 -12.30 5.99 10.94
C GLY A 117 -12.97 6.69 9.75
N GLY A 118 -13.70 5.93 8.95
CA GLY A 118 -14.34 6.42 7.73
C GLY A 118 -13.41 6.56 6.52
N PHE A 119 -12.11 6.29 6.64
CA PHE A 119 -11.23 6.28 5.47
C PHE A 119 -11.66 5.20 4.47
N GLN A 120 -11.80 5.62 3.22
CA GLN A 120 -12.10 4.73 2.09
C GLN A 120 -11.24 5.07 0.88
N ILE A 121 -11.03 4.09 0.05
CA ILE A 121 -10.47 4.26 -1.29
C ILE A 121 -11.22 3.34 -2.25
N SER A 122 -11.87 3.94 -3.25
CA SER A 122 -12.70 3.21 -4.21
C SER A 122 -11.87 2.27 -5.09
N PRO A 123 -12.50 1.26 -5.72
CA PRO A 123 -11.80 0.34 -6.61
C PRO A 123 -11.00 1.08 -7.67
N HIS A 124 -9.72 0.76 -7.80
CA HIS A 124 -8.80 1.35 -8.77
C HIS A 124 -7.64 0.40 -9.04
N THR A 125 -7.01 0.54 -10.19
CA THR A 125 -5.67 0.01 -10.43
C THR A 125 -4.65 1.09 -10.05
N ASP A 126 -3.43 0.70 -9.75
CA ASP A 126 -2.36 1.66 -9.44
C ASP A 126 -1.97 2.53 -10.64
N GLY A 127 -1.26 3.65 -10.37
CA GLY A 127 -0.76 4.55 -11.41
C GLY A 127 0.24 3.87 -12.36
N VAL A 128 0.39 4.45 -13.56
CA VAL A 128 1.12 3.85 -14.70
C VAL A 128 2.57 3.47 -14.42
N GLN A 129 3.26 4.17 -13.50
CA GLN A 129 4.66 3.93 -13.19
C GLN A 129 4.92 2.81 -12.18
N LYS A 130 3.88 2.23 -11.58
CA LYS A 130 4.05 1.20 -10.56
C LYS A 130 4.18 -0.18 -11.18
N TYR A 131 5.04 -1.02 -10.60
CA TYR A 131 5.16 -2.45 -10.90
C TYR A 131 4.45 -3.31 -9.87
N ALA A 132 4.60 -2.95 -8.60
CA ALA A 132 3.98 -3.65 -7.49
C ALA A 132 3.81 -2.71 -6.30
N THR A 133 2.88 -3.06 -5.43
CA THR A 133 2.65 -2.40 -4.14
C THR A 133 2.57 -3.47 -3.06
N PHE A 134 3.26 -3.22 -1.94
CA PHE A 134 3.21 -4.03 -0.73
C PHE A 134 2.78 -3.15 0.43
N LEU A 135 1.85 -3.64 1.21
CA LEU A 135 1.25 -2.94 2.35
C LEU A 135 1.56 -3.74 3.62
N LEU A 136 2.53 -3.26 4.42
CA LEU A 136 2.81 -3.82 5.73
C LEU A 136 1.90 -3.17 6.77
N TYR A 137 1.05 -3.95 7.41
CA TYR A 137 0.14 -3.49 8.45
C TYR A 137 0.85 -3.41 9.80
N CYS A 138 0.79 -2.25 10.46
CA CYS A 138 1.62 -1.94 11.63
C CYS A 138 0.83 -1.80 12.93
N SER A 139 -0.49 -1.72 12.89
CA SER A 139 -1.34 -1.76 14.08
C SER A 139 -2.15 -3.07 14.14
N GLY A 140 -2.56 -3.51 15.33
CA GLY A 140 -3.13 -4.86 15.51
C GLY A 140 -4.25 -4.89 16.54
N HIS A 141 -5.17 -3.91 16.50
CA HIS A 141 -6.37 -4.00 17.32
C HIS A 141 -7.41 -4.93 16.66
N PRO A 142 -8.13 -5.78 17.39
CA PRO A 142 -9.12 -6.71 16.82
C PRO A 142 -10.19 -6.03 15.95
N SER A 143 -10.62 -4.80 16.31
CA SER A 143 -11.60 -4.03 15.52
C SER A 143 -11.12 -3.66 14.12
N LEU A 144 -9.82 -3.80 13.84
CA LEU A 144 -9.23 -3.48 12.54
C LEU A 144 -9.17 -4.69 11.59
N GLU A 145 -9.48 -5.89 12.04
CA GLU A 145 -9.27 -7.10 11.22
C GLU A 145 -9.99 -7.03 9.86
N GLN A 146 -11.17 -6.44 9.82
CA GLN A 146 -11.96 -6.25 8.60
C GLN A 146 -11.56 -4.99 7.79
N GLU A 147 -10.59 -4.23 8.28
CA GLU A 147 -10.13 -2.97 7.69
C GLU A 147 -8.98 -3.13 6.68
N GLY A 148 -8.74 -4.34 6.22
CA GLY A 148 -7.70 -4.63 5.25
C GLY A 148 -8.03 -4.17 3.82
N THR A 149 -7.09 -4.41 2.93
CA THR A 149 -7.24 -4.07 1.51
C THR A 149 -8.08 -5.11 0.81
N SER A 150 -9.09 -4.65 0.09
CA SER A 150 -9.99 -5.48 -0.72
C SER A 150 -9.46 -5.64 -2.14
N VAL A 151 -9.65 -6.82 -2.69
CA VAL A 151 -9.43 -7.19 -4.09
C VAL A 151 -10.78 -7.25 -4.78
N PHE A 152 -10.89 -6.56 -5.90
CA PHE A 152 -12.13 -6.42 -6.65
C PHE A 152 -12.02 -7.01 -8.04
N VAL A 153 -13.15 -7.48 -8.56
CA VAL A 153 -13.35 -7.78 -9.98
C VAL A 153 -14.47 -6.89 -10.53
N PRO A 154 -14.32 -6.32 -11.73
CA PRO A 154 -15.40 -5.57 -12.34
C PRO A 154 -16.56 -6.50 -12.73
N LYS A 155 -17.80 -6.05 -12.53
CA LYS A 155 -19.00 -6.79 -12.98
C LYS A 155 -19.06 -6.91 -14.49
N ASP A 156 -18.50 -5.94 -15.20
CA ASP A 156 -18.19 -6.06 -16.63
C ASP A 156 -16.85 -6.79 -16.80
N ASN A 157 -16.88 -8.06 -17.16
CA ASN A 157 -15.70 -8.92 -17.28
C ASN A 157 -14.66 -8.43 -18.32
N GLY A 158 -15.05 -7.57 -19.27
CA GLY A 158 -14.15 -6.96 -20.25
C GLY A 158 -13.46 -5.69 -19.75
N PHE A 159 -13.92 -5.13 -18.63
CA PHE A 159 -13.42 -3.85 -18.15
C PHE A 159 -11.98 -3.93 -17.65
N ARG A 160 -11.15 -3.02 -18.14
CA ARG A 160 -9.73 -2.88 -17.76
C ARG A 160 -9.39 -1.41 -17.47
N SER A 161 -8.39 -1.17 -16.63
CA SER A 161 -7.90 0.17 -16.31
C SER A 161 -6.39 0.14 -16.05
N TRP A 162 -5.70 1.25 -16.35
CA TRP A 162 -4.25 1.32 -16.22
C TRP A 162 -3.73 2.57 -15.49
N ASN A 163 -4.56 3.57 -15.25
CA ASN A 163 -4.15 4.94 -14.95
C ASN A 163 -4.41 5.42 -13.52
N GLY A 164 -4.76 4.54 -12.60
CA GLY A 164 -5.04 4.90 -11.20
C GLY A 164 -6.38 5.60 -10.97
N LYS A 165 -7.26 5.65 -11.98
CA LYS A 165 -8.61 6.21 -11.83
C LYS A 165 -9.41 5.37 -10.84
N GLN A 166 -10.16 6.04 -9.97
CA GLN A 166 -11.09 5.41 -9.03
C GLN A 166 -12.48 5.26 -9.66
N PHE A 167 -13.15 4.16 -9.34
CA PHE A 167 -14.47 3.79 -9.84
C PHE A 167 -15.45 3.61 -8.68
N LYS A 168 -16.75 3.49 -8.96
CA LYS A 168 -17.76 3.25 -7.93
C LYS A 168 -17.67 1.81 -7.42
N PHE A 169 -17.93 1.60 -6.15
CA PHE A 169 -17.99 0.25 -5.56
C PHE A 169 -19.06 -0.62 -6.21
N ASP A 170 -20.21 -0.04 -6.58
CA ASP A 170 -21.34 -0.75 -7.19
C ASP A 170 -21.01 -1.43 -8.52
N ASP A 171 -19.96 -0.99 -9.21
CA ASP A 171 -19.51 -1.56 -10.47
C ASP A 171 -18.59 -2.79 -10.30
N PHE A 172 -18.31 -3.19 -9.04
CA PHE A 172 -17.34 -4.23 -8.70
C PHE A 172 -17.88 -5.19 -7.66
N ASP A 173 -17.39 -6.43 -7.71
CA ASP A 173 -17.56 -7.44 -6.67
C ASP A 173 -16.25 -7.59 -5.88
N GLU A 174 -16.34 -7.62 -4.55
CA GLU A 174 -15.21 -7.98 -3.69
C GLU A 174 -15.04 -9.49 -3.69
N VAL A 175 -13.87 -9.97 -4.13
CA VAL A 175 -13.57 -11.42 -4.19
C VAL A 175 -12.60 -11.88 -3.12
N PHE A 176 -11.88 -10.93 -2.49
CA PHE A 176 -10.97 -11.22 -1.40
C PHE A 176 -10.71 -9.95 -0.59
N ARG A 177 -10.51 -10.10 0.71
CA ARG A 177 -10.02 -9.05 1.60
C ARG A 177 -8.87 -9.59 2.43
N ALA A 178 -7.71 -8.92 2.36
CA ALA A 178 -6.61 -9.25 3.25
C ALA A 178 -6.99 -8.86 4.68
N PRO A 179 -6.84 -9.76 5.69
CA PRO A 179 -7.11 -9.38 7.06
C PRO A 179 -6.11 -8.32 7.51
N TYR A 180 -6.58 -7.26 8.18
CA TYR A 180 -5.70 -6.25 8.73
C TYR A 180 -5.14 -6.75 10.06
N ARG A 181 -3.96 -7.36 10.03
CA ARG A 181 -3.25 -7.85 11.22
C ARG A 181 -1.87 -7.24 11.29
N LYS A 182 -1.44 -6.91 12.51
CA LYS A 182 -0.07 -6.43 12.74
C LYS A 182 0.96 -7.41 12.20
N ASN A 183 1.95 -6.89 11.48
CA ASN A 183 3.04 -7.66 10.86
C ASN A 183 2.60 -8.56 9.69
N LEU A 184 1.46 -8.26 9.08
CA LEU A 184 1.02 -8.90 7.84
C LEU A 184 1.36 -7.97 6.66
N VAL A 185 1.95 -8.54 5.60
CA VAL A 185 2.12 -7.89 4.30
C VAL A 185 1.09 -8.41 3.32
N PHE A 186 0.33 -7.50 2.73
CA PHE A 186 -0.44 -7.72 1.52
C PHE A 186 0.29 -7.11 0.34
N GLY A 187 0.67 -7.92 -0.64
CA GLY A 187 1.40 -7.48 -1.83
C GLY A 187 0.67 -7.85 -3.12
N PHE A 188 0.77 -7.02 -4.13
CA PHE A 188 0.21 -7.31 -5.45
C PHE A 188 1.04 -6.71 -6.58
N ARG A 189 1.04 -7.41 -7.74
CA ARG A 189 1.58 -6.90 -8.98
C ARG A 189 0.55 -6.00 -9.65
N LYS A 190 1.00 -4.86 -10.16
CA LYS A 190 0.14 -4.02 -10.98
C LYS A 190 -0.10 -4.68 -12.34
N THR A 191 -1.37 -4.83 -12.66
CA THR A 191 -1.89 -5.25 -13.97
C THR A 191 -3.04 -4.31 -14.36
N ASP A 192 -3.59 -4.46 -15.54
CA ASP A 192 -4.75 -3.68 -16.01
C ASP A 192 -6.09 -4.13 -15.39
N ASN A 193 -6.08 -5.22 -14.62
CA ASN A 193 -7.22 -5.70 -13.82
C ASN A 193 -6.93 -5.78 -12.31
N SER A 194 -5.79 -5.26 -11.83
CA SER A 194 -5.43 -5.28 -10.40
C SER A 194 -6.24 -4.28 -9.58
N PHE A 195 -7.58 -4.39 -9.65
CA PHE A 195 -8.47 -3.52 -8.91
C PHE A 195 -8.43 -3.84 -7.42
N HIS A 196 -8.10 -2.85 -6.65
CA HIS A 196 -8.04 -2.92 -5.20
C HIS A 196 -8.58 -1.63 -4.58
N GLY A 197 -8.87 -1.69 -3.30
CA GLY A 197 -9.38 -0.54 -2.59
C GLY A 197 -9.65 -0.87 -1.12
N LYS A 198 -10.48 -0.05 -0.48
CA LYS A 198 -10.93 -0.25 0.88
C LYS A 198 -12.30 0.37 1.06
N TYR A 199 -13.25 -0.42 1.52
CA TYR A 199 -14.56 0.10 1.93
C TYR A 199 -14.42 1.10 3.09
N PRO A 200 -15.38 2.04 3.24
CA PRO A 200 -15.43 2.87 4.44
C PRO A 200 -15.49 1.96 5.65
N GLY A 201 -14.51 2.11 6.54
CA GLY A 201 -14.48 1.37 7.79
C GLY A 201 -15.45 1.95 8.80
N GLU A 202 -15.83 1.14 9.77
CA GLU A 202 -16.50 1.64 10.95
C GLU A 202 -15.59 2.63 11.69
N THR A 203 -16.18 3.55 12.45
CA THR A 203 -15.42 4.47 13.29
C THR A 203 -14.72 3.65 14.37
N THR A 204 -13.43 3.36 14.15
CA THR A 204 -12.63 2.62 15.12
C THR A 204 -11.91 3.59 16.05
N VAL A 205 -11.71 3.17 17.30
CA VAL A 205 -10.92 3.92 18.29
C VAL A 205 -9.45 3.98 17.87
N GLU A 206 -8.98 2.96 17.14
CA GLU A 206 -7.60 2.81 16.71
C GLU A 206 -7.37 3.25 15.26
N ALA A 207 -6.26 3.93 15.03
CA ALA A 207 -5.84 4.27 13.69
C ALA A 207 -5.18 3.08 12.97
N ARG A 208 -5.52 2.88 11.71
CA ARG A 208 -4.80 1.98 10.80
C ARG A 208 -3.43 2.58 10.46
N LYS A 209 -2.35 1.93 10.85
CA LYS A 209 -0.97 2.30 10.52
C LYS A 209 -0.42 1.33 9.46
N THR A 210 -0.02 1.84 8.31
CA THR A 210 0.43 1.01 7.19
C THR A 210 1.68 1.60 6.58
N ILE A 211 2.68 0.76 6.30
CA ILE A 211 3.83 1.11 5.46
C ILE A 211 3.53 0.64 4.05
N SER A 212 3.44 1.58 3.11
CA SER A 212 3.27 1.31 1.69
C SER A 212 4.63 1.29 1.01
N ILE A 213 5.02 0.14 0.50
CA ILE A 213 6.25 -0.09 -0.25
C ILE A 213 5.86 -0.23 -1.72
N THR A 214 6.23 0.76 -2.53
CA THR A 214 5.85 0.80 -3.93
C THR A 214 7.09 0.65 -4.82
N VAL A 215 7.15 -0.44 -5.58
CA VAL A 215 8.16 -0.64 -6.63
C VAL A 215 7.68 0.02 -7.90
N GLN A 216 8.45 0.97 -8.43
CA GLN A 216 8.03 1.78 -9.57
C GLN A 216 9.17 2.06 -10.56
N SER A 217 8.82 2.37 -11.81
CA SER A 217 9.76 2.75 -12.86
C SER A 217 10.58 3.98 -12.48
N LYS A 218 11.86 3.98 -12.84
CA LYS A 218 12.72 5.18 -12.77
C LYS A 218 12.39 6.22 -13.84
N ARG A 219 11.67 5.85 -14.91
CA ARG A 219 11.27 6.82 -15.94
C ARG A 219 10.37 7.88 -15.32
N LEU A 220 10.84 9.12 -15.36
CA LEU A 220 9.96 10.27 -15.27
C LEU A 220 9.18 10.31 -16.59
N PHE A 221 7.91 9.96 -16.58
CA PHE A 221 7.05 10.32 -17.70
C PHE A 221 6.98 11.86 -17.70
N LYS A 222 7.68 12.47 -18.66
CA LYS A 222 7.37 13.85 -19.01
C LYS A 222 5.93 13.86 -19.48
N VAL A 223 5.06 14.47 -18.69
CA VAL A 223 3.69 14.80 -19.09
C VAL A 223 3.78 15.92 -20.12
#